data_4378a26fae74b55ad0a372aab1829f31
#
_entry.id   4378a26fae74b55ad0a372aab1829f31
#
_cell.length_a   1.000
_cell.length_b   1.000
_cell.length_c   1.000
_cell.angle_alpha   90.00
_cell.angle_beta   90.00
_cell.angle_gamma   90.00
#
_symmetry.space_group_name_H-M   'P 1'
#
loop_
_entity.id
_entity.type
_entity.pdbx_description
1 polymer ?
#
loop_
_entity_poly.entity_id
_entity_poly.type
_entity_poly.pdbx_seq_one_letter_code
_entity_poly.pdbx_strand_id
1 'polypeptide(L)'
;MSSPVVLITGATRGIGAAAAVELARRGAEVAVVGRDAARVRETAEAARAAGDGAAPVHEHVADLTLLGDVRRLAAEVLDRHPRLDVLANNAGAMFTARHVTAEGHEETLALNHLAPFLLTALLRERLAADGGGRVVTTASTAHTGASLDLDDLEFAGRPFKAMTVYGTSKLMNILFTRELARRTAGSGITATCFHPGVVRTGFGKNDGLLYRAALTAAGPFLRSPARGARSLVWLALDPAAAGLDGTYVVDERVREPSAAARDDVLAEGLWERSEALTAA
;
A
#
# COMPACT_ATOMS: atom_id res chain seq x y z
N MET A 1 -5.53 -14.78 -23.13
CA MET A 1 -4.59 -13.95 -22.37
C MET A 1 -4.40 -14.60 -21.02
N SER A 2 -3.17 -14.68 -20.51
CA SER A 2 -2.91 -15.23 -19.16
C SER A 2 -3.53 -14.32 -18.09
N SER A 3 -4.00 -14.89 -16.99
CA SER A 3 -4.51 -14.14 -15.83
C SER A 3 -3.43 -13.19 -15.30
N PRO A 4 -3.74 -11.93 -14.96
CA PRO A 4 -2.77 -11.04 -14.35
C PRO A 4 -2.43 -11.51 -12.93
N VAL A 5 -1.15 -11.45 -12.55
CA VAL A 5 -0.64 -11.81 -11.23
C VAL A 5 -0.57 -10.56 -10.35
N VAL A 6 -1.29 -10.57 -9.23
CA VAL A 6 -1.43 -9.43 -8.31
C VAL A 6 -0.92 -9.80 -6.92
N LEU A 7 0.15 -9.18 -6.47
CA LEU A 7 0.58 -9.23 -5.07
C LEU A 7 -0.08 -8.10 -4.29
N ILE A 8 -0.82 -8.42 -3.23
CA ILE A 8 -1.50 -7.43 -2.40
C ILE A 8 -1.08 -7.52 -0.93
N THR A 9 -0.53 -6.43 -0.39
CA THR A 9 -0.12 -6.33 1.01
C THR A 9 -1.27 -5.85 1.90
N GLY A 10 -1.26 -6.26 3.19
CA GLY A 10 -2.33 -5.92 4.13
C GLY A 10 -3.70 -6.49 3.74
N ALA A 11 -3.70 -7.66 3.12
CA ALA A 11 -4.87 -8.27 2.51
C ALA A 11 -5.74 -9.09 3.48
N THR A 12 -5.51 -9.01 4.80
CA THR A 12 -6.19 -9.87 5.79
C THR A 12 -7.44 -9.24 6.42
N ARG A 13 -7.76 -8.00 6.08
CA ARG A 13 -8.97 -7.29 6.54
C ARG A 13 -9.26 -6.04 5.71
N GLY A 14 -10.43 -5.48 5.89
CA GLY A 14 -10.80 -4.17 5.34
C GLY A 14 -10.69 -4.12 3.81
N ILE A 15 -10.03 -3.05 3.32
CA ILE A 15 -9.87 -2.78 1.89
C ILE A 15 -9.10 -3.90 1.20
N GLY A 16 -7.98 -4.34 1.80
CA GLY A 16 -7.12 -5.34 1.19
C GLY A 16 -7.80 -6.70 1.02
N ALA A 17 -8.53 -7.19 2.04
CA ALA A 17 -9.28 -8.43 1.93
C ALA A 17 -10.40 -8.33 0.87
N ALA A 18 -11.15 -7.22 0.87
CA ALA A 18 -12.18 -6.99 -0.14
C ALA A 18 -11.62 -6.89 -1.55
N ALA A 19 -10.43 -6.26 -1.71
CA ALA A 19 -9.76 -6.18 -2.99
C ALA A 19 -9.26 -7.55 -3.46
N ALA A 20 -8.64 -8.36 -2.57
CA ALA A 20 -8.17 -9.71 -2.91
C ALA A 20 -9.31 -10.60 -3.45
N VAL A 21 -10.45 -10.59 -2.76
CA VAL A 21 -11.64 -11.33 -3.19
C VAL A 21 -12.16 -10.83 -4.55
N GLU A 22 -12.25 -9.52 -4.75
CA GLU A 22 -12.75 -8.94 -6.01
C GLU A 22 -11.78 -9.16 -7.18
N LEU A 23 -10.46 -9.09 -6.93
CA LEU A 23 -9.43 -9.40 -7.94
C LEU A 23 -9.54 -10.85 -8.41
N ALA A 24 -9.65 -11.80 -7.46
CA ALA A 24 -9.86 -13.21 -7.79
C ALA A 24 -11.17 -13.45 -8.56
N ARG A 25 -12.26 -12.78 -8.14
CA ARG A 25 -13.56 -12.84 -8.86
C ARG A 25 -13.45 -12.35 -10.31
N ARG A 26 -12.50 -11.44 -10.60
CA ARG A 26 -12.22 -10.96 -11.95
C ARG A 26 -11.19 -11.81 -12.71
N GLY A 27 -10.82 -12.96 -12.16
CA GLY A 27 -9.92 -13.92 -12.80
C GLY A 27 -8.44 -13.62 -12.65
N ALA A 28 -8.04 -12.72 -11.73
CA ALA A 28 -6.63 -12.51 -11.42
C ALA A 28 -6.08 -13.64 -10.53
N GLU A 29 -4.82 -14.02 -10.76
CA GLU A 29 -4.02 -14.76 -9.80
C GLU A 29 -3.65 -13.81 -8.65
N VAL A 30 -3.94 -14.17 -7.41
CA VAL A 30 -3.80 -13.27 -6.26
C VAL A 30 -2.85 -13.85 -5.23
N ALA A 31 -1.79 -13.11 -4.90
CA ALA A 31 -0.89 -13.39 -3.78
C ALA A 31 -1.27 -12.51 -2.58
N VAL A 32 -1.87 -13.12 -1.56
CA VAL A 32 -2.37 -12.48 -0.34
C VAL A 32 -1.25 -12.36 0.68
N VAL A 33 -0.92 -11.13 1.12
CA VAL A 33 0.11 -10.90 2.14
C VAL A 33 -0.48 -10.34 3.42
N GLY A 34 -0.10 -10.91 4.55
CA GLY A 34 -0.45 -10.43 5.88
C GLY A 34 0.42 -11.03 6.98
N ARG A 35 0.37 -10.48 8.20
CA ARG A 35 1.20 -10.95 9.32
C ARG A 35 0.61 -12.13 10.12
N ASP A 36 -0.70 -12.35 10.01
CA ASP A 36 -1.44 -13.39 10.73
C ASP A 36 -1.79 -14.52 9.75
N ALA A 37 -1.15 -15.66 9.89
CA ALA A 37 -1.30 -16.81 8.98
C ALA A 37 -2.75 -17.32 8.90
N ALA A 38 -3.50 -17.30 10.01
CA ALA A 38 -4.88 -17.76 10.00
C ALA A 38 -5.77 -16.85 9.15
N ARG A 39 -5.58 -15.53 9.26
CA ARG A 39 -6.32 -14.54 8.47
C ARG A 39 -5.89 -14.50 7.01
N VAL A 40 -4.60 -14.75 6.73
CA VAL A 40 -4.11 -14.91 5.35
C VAL A 40 -4.86 -16.07 4.69
N ARG A 41 -4.92 -17.21 5.36
CA ARG A 41 -5.66 -18.39 4.89
C ARG A 41 -7.15 -18.11 4.69
N GLU A 42 -7.81 -17.49 5.68
CA GLU A 42 -9.23 -17.11 5.59
C GLU A 42 -9.51 -16.23 4.36
N THR A 43 -8.68 -15.23 4.13
CA THR A 43 -8.83 -14.37 2.94
C THR A 43 -8.55 -15.11 1.64
N ALA A 44 -7.53 -15.99 1.62
CA ALA A 44 -7.21 -16.77 0.44
C ALA A 44 -8.33 -17.77 0.09
N GLU A 45 -8.95 -18.41 1.09
CA GLU A 45 -10.12 -19.28 0.91
C GLU A 45 -11.30 -18.51 0.34
N ALA A 46 -11.59 -17.31 0.89
CA ALA A 46 -12.66 -16.46 0.36
C ALA A 46 -12.40 -16.00 -1.08
N ALA A 47 -11.13 -15.68 -1.41
CA ALA A 47 -10.74 -15.31 -2.76
C ALA A 47 -10.85 -16.49 -3.74
N ARG A 48 -10.41 -17.69 -3.36
CA ARG A 48 -10.58 -18.92 -4.17
C ARG A 48 -12.05 -19.22 -4.46
N ALA A 49 -12.89 -19.11 -3.43
CA ALA A 49 -14.34 -19.32 -3.58
C ALA A 49 -14.98 -18.28 -4.53
N ALA A 50 -14.55 -17.02 -4.46
CA ALA A 50 -15.07 -15.95 -5.31
C ALA A 50 -14.62 -16.05 -6.77
N GLY A 51 -13.43 -16.62 -7.02
CA GLY A 51 -12.85 -16.79 -8.35
C GLY A 51 -13.25 -18.10 -9.03
N ASP A 52 -14.14 -18.93 -8.44
CA ASP A 52 -14.59 -20.25 -8.94
C ASP A 52 -13.41 -21.17 -9.31
N GLY A 53 -12.24 -21.00 -8.66
CA GLY A 53 -11.03 -21.76 -8.94
C GLY A 53 -10.37 -21.46 -10.29
N ALA A 54 -10.77 -20.40 -10.99
CA ALA A 54 -10.28 -20.07 -12.33
C ALA A 54 -8.81 -19.64 -12.34
N ALA A 55 -8.33 -19.02 -11.26
CA ALA A 55 -6.93 -18.61 -11.11
C ALA A 55 -6.39 -18.97 -9.71
N PRO A 56 -5.06 -19.20 -9.57
CA PRO A 56 -4.45 -19.52 -8.29
C PRO A 56 -4.58 -18.38 -7.27
N VAL A 57 -4.67 -18.75 -5.98
CA VAL A 57 -4.53 -17.81 -4.86
C VAL A 57 -3.45 -18.32 -3.92
N HIS A 58 -2.43 -17.50 -3.72
CA HIS A 58 -1.25 -17.82 -2.93
C HIS A 58 -1.26 -17.08 -1.59
N GLU A 59 -0.60 -17.68 -0.61
CA GLU A 59 -0.54 -17.22 0.76
C GLU A 59 0.91 -16.85 1.11
N HIS A 60 1.12 -15.65 1.65
CA HIS A 60 2.40 -15.16 2.13
C HIS A 60 2.23 -14.54 3.52
N VAL A 61 3.09 -14.93 4.44
CA VAL A 61 3.07 -14.42 5.81
C VAL A 61 4.31 -13.56 6.04
N ALA A 62 4.11 -12.25 6.33
CA ALA A 62 5.19 -11.32 6.61
C ALA A 62 4.72 -10.21 7.54
N ASP A 63 5.55 -9.82 8.50
CA ASP A 63 5.37 -8.59 9.28
C ASP A 63 6.11 -7.44 8.59
N LEU A 64 5.34 -6.60 7.89
CA LEU A 64 5.88 -5.49 7.11
C LEU A 64 6.39 -4.31 7.96
N THR A 65 6.32 -4.39 9.30
CA THR A 65 7.04 -3.45 10.17
C THR A 65 8.53 -3.76 10.26
N LEU A 66 8.95 -4.95 9.80
CA LEU A 66 10.33 -5.44 9.80
C LEU A 66 10.87 -5.52 8.36
N LEU A 67 11.92 -4.78 8.06
CA LEU A 67 12.54 -4.76 6.72
C LEU A 67 13.16 -6.11 6.34
N GLY A 68 13.65 -6.87 7.32
CA GLY A 68 14.10 -8.25 7.12
C GLY A 68 12.99 -9.17 6.61
N ASP A 69 11.78 -9.01 7.15
CA ASP A 69 10.60 -9.75 6.68
C ASP A 69 10.15 -9.29 5.28
N VAL A 70 10.28 -7.99 4.96
CA VAL A 70 10.04 -7.48 3.59
C VAL A 70 11.01 -8.09 2.59
N ARG A 71 12.30 -8.21 2.94
CA ARG A 71 13.31 -8.87 2.08
C ARG A 71 13.00 -10.35 1.88
N ARG A 72 12.66 -11.06 2.96
CA ARG A 72 12.26 -12.47 2.89
C ARG A 72 11.02 -12.66 2.01
N LEU A 73 10.00 -11.80 2.18
CA LEU A 73 8.80 -11.82 1.34
C LEU A 73 9.15 -11.60 -0.14
N ALA A 74 9.99 -10.62 -0.44
CA ALA A 74 10.41 -10.36 -1.83
C ALA A 74 11.10 -11.56 -2.45
N ALA A 75 12.03 -12.20 -1.73
CA ALA A 75 12.71 -13.41 -2.18
C ALA A 75 11.73 -14.57 -2.43
N GLU A 76 10.78 -14.80 -1.52
CA GLU A 76 9.73 -15.82 -1.67
C GLU A 76 8.83 -15.53 -2.88
N VAL A 77 8.46 -14.27 -3.12
CA VAL A 77 7.67 -13.86 -4.29
C VAL A 77 8.45 -14.11 -5.59
N LEU A 78 9.72 -13.75 -5.64
CA LEU A 78 10.57 -13.96 -6.81
C LEU A 78 10.76 -15.43 -7.15
N ASP A 79 10.85 -16.30 -6.13
CA ASP A 79 10.97 -17.75 -6.28
C ASP A 79 9.65 -18.38 -6.78
N ARG A 80 8.53 -18.01 -6.19
CA ARG A 80 7.23 -18.66 -6.42
C ARG A 80 6.43 -18.09 -7.59
N HIS A 81 6.67 -16.82 -7.98
CA HIS A 81 5.92 -16.13 -9.03
C HIS A 81 6.86 -15.74 -10.19
N PRO A 82 6.91 -16.51 -11.26
CA PRO A 82 7.72 -16.17 -12.45
C PRO A 82 7.27 -14.88 -13.13
N ARG A 83 6.05 -14.42 -12.86
CA ARG A 83 5.47 -13.19 -13.39
C ARG A 83 4.83 -12.38 -12.25
N LEU A 84 4.88 -11.06 -12.35
CA LEU A 84 4.18 -10.13 -11.46
C LEU A 84 3.70 -8.92 -12.26
N ASP A 85 2.40 -8.79 -12.42
CA ASP A 85 1.80 -7.69 -13.19
C ASP A 85 1.43 -6.50 -12.33
N VAL A 86 1.06 -6.75 -11.06
CA VAL A 86 0.62 -5.70 -10.15
C VAL A 86 1.18 -5.91 -8.75
N LEU A 87 1.81 -4.88 -8.21
CA LEU A 87 2.14 -4.75 -6.80
C LEU A 87 1.18 -3.74 -6.14
N ALA A 88 0.26 -4.23 -5.31
CA ALA A 88 -0.65 -3.42 -4.53
C ALA A 88 -0.09 -3.19 -3.12
N ASN A 89 0.58 -2.07 -2.90
CA ASN A 89 1.07 -1.58 -1.62
C ASN A 89 -0.11 -1.02 -0.81
N ASN A 90 -0.89 -1.91 -0.19
CA ASN A 90 -2.10 -1.54 0.53
C ASN A 90 -1.93 -1.61 2.06
N ALA A 91 -0.96 -2.35 2.57
CA ALA A 91 -0.69 -2.40 4.01
C ALA A 91 -0.48 -0.99 4.58
N GLY A 92 -1.03 -0.76 5.76
CA GLY A 92 -0.85 0.50 6.48
C GLY A 92 -1.70 0.55 7.74
N ALA A 93 -1.21 1.30 8.72
CA ALA A 93 -1.87 1.54 9.99
C ALA A 93 -1.61 2.96 10.49
N MET A 94 -2.37 3.35 11.49
CA MET A 94 -2.09 4.50 12.34
C MET A 94 -1.83 3.96 13.76
N PHE A 95 -0.69 4.26 14.33
CA PHE A 95 -0.35 3.91 15.70
C PHE A 95 -0.57 5.13 16.60
N THR A 96 -1.09 4.90 17.81
CA THR A 96 -1.47 5.99 18.73
C THR A 96 -0.32 6.53 19.55
N ALA A 97 0.77 5.76 19.65
CA ALA A 97 2.00 6.13 20.32
C ALA A 97 3.20 5.85 19.42
N ARG A 98 4.31 6.53 19.65
CA ARG A 98 5.57 6.24 18.99
C ARG A 98 6.14 4.93 19.52
N HIS A 99 6.23 3.95 18.65
CA HIS A 99 6.93 2.70 18.86
C HIS A 99 8.08 2.59 17.88
N VAL A 100 9.16 1.97 18.30
CA VAL A 100 10.33 1.69 17.46
C VAL A 100 10.39 0.19 17.25
N THR A 101 10.53 -0.23 16.00
CA THR A 101 10.66 -1.65 15.64
C THR A 101 11.99 -2.23 16.15
N ALA A 102 12.11 -3.55 16.13
CA ALA A 102 13.36 -4.22 16.50
C ALA A 102 14.57 -3.82 15.61
N GLU A 103 14.30 -3.25 14.42
CA GLU A 103 15.29 -2.78 13.47
C GLU A 103 15.56 -1.27 13.59
N GLY A 104 14.97 -0.59 14.58
CA GLY A 104 15.26 0.81 14.92
C GLY A 104 14.38 1.85 14.21
N HIS A 105 13.35 1.46 13.45
CA HIS A 105 12.47 2.38 12.72
C HIS A 105 11.18 2.69 13.47
N GLU A 106 10.65 3.91 13.35
CA GLU A 106 9.31 4.24 13.83
C GLU A 106 8.27 3.39 13.08
N GLU A 107 7.34 2.80 13.82
CA GLU A 107 6.47 1.73 13.31
C GLU A 107 5.53 2.19 12.18
N THR A 108 5.07 3.46 12.20
CA THR A 108 4.26 4.02 11.10
C THR A 108 5.10 4.26 9.86
N LEU A 109 6.30 4.80 10.02
CA LEU A 109 7.26 4.97 8.93
C LEU A 109 7.61 3.63 8.30
N ALA A 110 7.98 2.64 9.14
CA ALA A 110 8.34 1.31 8.68
C ALA A 110 7.22 0.66 7.84
N LEU A 111 6.01 0.58 8.40
CA LEU A 111 4.90 -0.11 7.75
C LEU A 111 4.35 0.65 6.53
N ASN A 112 4.12 1.97 6.68
CA ASN A 112 3.38 2.73 5.69
C ASN A 112 4.24 3.23 4.52
N HIS A 113 5.57 3.36 4.73
CA HIS A 113 6.47 3.94 3.74
C HIS A 113 7.69 3.07 3.42
N LEU A 114 8.50 2.66 4.40
CA LEU A 114 9.72 1.90 4.11
C LEU A 114 9.43 0.51 3.53
N ALA A 115 8.42 -0.17 4.03
CA ALA A 115 8.02 -1.48 3.50
C ALA A 115 7.56 -1.40 2.03
N PRO A 116 6.62 -0.53 1.62
CA PRO A 116 6.26 -0.40 0.21
C PRO A 116 7.43 0.07 -0.66
N PHE A 117 8.29 0.96 -0.16
CA PHE A 117 9.49 1.41 -0.85
C PHE A 117 10.43 0.23 -1.14
N LEU A 118 10.85 -0.49 -0.10
CA LEU A 118 11.77 -1.61 -0.20
C LEU A 118 11.20 -2.77 -1.03
N LEU A 119 9.94 -3.14 -0.79
CA LEU A 119 9.29 -4.21 -1.54
C LEU A 119 9.22 -3.88 -3.04
N THR A 120 8.87 -2.64 -3.38
CA THR A 120 8.85 -2.18 -4.77
C THR A 120 10.24 -2.23 -5.40
N ALA A 121 11.27 -1.76 -4.70
CA ALA A 121 12.64 -1.79 -5.17
C ALA A 121 13.13 -3.22 -5.47
N LEU A 122 12.85 -4.16 -4.56
CA LEU A 122 13.25 -5.57 -4.69
C LEU A 122 12.50 -6.31 -5.80
N LEU A 123 11.25 -5.93 -6.09
CA LEU A 123 10.42 -6.58 -7.12
C LEU A 123 10.44 -5.84 -8.46
N ARG A 124 11.19 -4.73 -8.58
CA ARG A 124 11.18 -3.84 -9.75
C ARG A 124 11.50 -4.57 -11.06
N GLU A 125 12.52 -5.41 -11.05
CA GLU A 125 12.92 -6.16 -12.26
C GLU A 125 11.84 -7.15 -12.71
N ARG A 126 11.17 -7.81 -11.76
CA ARG A 126 10.05 -8.70 -12.05
C ARG A 126 8.83 -7.93 -12.57
N LEU A 127 8.56 -6.73 -12.04
CA LEU A 127 7.50 -5.84 -12.53
C LEU A 127 7.79 -5.28 -13.92
N ALA A 128 9.07 -5.05 -14.26
CA ALA A 128 9.46 -4.56 -15.58
C ALA A 128 9.44 -5.65 -16.66
N ALA A 129 9.46 -6.93 -16.27
CA ALA A 129 9.43 -8.04 -17.21
C ALA A 129 8.09 -8.11 -17.96
N ASP A 130 8.06 -8.86 -19.05
CA ASP A 130 6.84 -9.20 -19.81
C ASP A 130 5.99 -8.00 -20.29
N GLY A 131 6.63 -6.85 -20.53
CA GLY A 131 5.96 -5.66 -21.04
C GLY A 131 5.58 -4.63 -19.99
N GLY A 132 6.01 -4.82 -18.75
CA GLY A 132 5.82 -3.87 -17.63
C GLY A 132 4.69 -4.24 -16.69
N GLY A 133 4.67 -3.56 -15.54
CA GLY A 133 3.72 -3.80 -14.45
C GLY A 133 3.19 -2.52 -13.81
N ARG A 134 2.30 -2.68 -12.86
CA ARG A 134 1.66 -1.57 -12.14
C ARG A 134 2.00 -1.61 -10.66
N VAL A 135 2.42 -0.47 -10.11
CA VAL A 135 2.54 -0.27 -8.66
C VAL A 135 1.38 0.59 -8.20
N VAL A 136 0.53 0.05 -7.33
CA VAL A 136 -0.66 0.75 -6.80
C VAL A 136 -0.50 0.95 -5.30
N THR A 137 -0.36 2.20 -4.85
CA THR A 137 -0.08 2.52 -3.44
C THR A 137 -1.28 3.18 -2.75
N THR A 138 -1.64 2.69 -1.57
CA THR A 138 -2.72 3.26 -0.76
C THR A 138 -2.24 4.53 -0.06
N ALA A 139 -2.73 5.68 -0.54
CA ALA A 139 -2.59 7.00 0.09
C ALA A 139 -3.84 7.35 0.93
N SER A 140 -4.00 8.63 1.27
CA SER A 140 -5.17 9.14 2.00
C SER A 140 -5.31 10.64 1.81
N THR A 141 -6.52 11.18 1.94
CA THR A 141 -6.75 12.63 2.07
C THR A 141 -6.09 13.23 3.33
N ALA A 142 -5.67 12.39 4.29
CA ALA A 142 -4.90 12.83 5.46
C ALA A 142 -3.56 13.49 5.08
N HIS A 143 -3.06 13.32 3.84
CA HIS A 143 -1.88 14.04 3.33
C HIS A 143 -2.14 15.55 3.18
N THR A 144 -3.40 15.98 3.07
CA THR A 144 -3.75 17.40 2.94
C THR A 144 -3.43 18.10 4.25
N GLY A 145 -2.54 19.08 4.21
CA GLY A 145 -2.07 19.78 5.41
C GLY A 145 -0.94 19.06 6.17
N ALA A 146 -0.50 17.89 5.72
CA ALA A 146 0.71 17.26 6.23
C ALA A 146 1.95 17.95 5.68
N SER A 147 3.02 17.95 6.48
CA SER A 147 4.37 18.38 6.10
C SER A 147 5.35 17.24 6.29
N LEU A 148 6.44 17.27 5.55
CA LEU A 148 7.53 16.32 5.64
C LEU A 148 8.81 17.05 6.02
N ASP A 149 9.49 16.53 7.02
CA ASP A 149 10.82 16.95 7.44
C ASP A 149 11.79 15.81 7.12
N LEU A 150 12.68 16.04 6.17
CA LEU A 150 13.64 15.03 5.70
C LEU A 150 14.71 14.69 6.73
N ASP A 151 14.92 15.57 7.72
CA ASP A 151 15.90 15.36 8.77
C ASP A 151 15.30 14.63 10.00
N ASP A 152 13.96 14.51 10.09
CA ASP A 152 13.28 13.80 11.16
C ASP A 152 12.12 12.93 10.66
N LEU A 153 12.42 11.97 9.76
CA LEU A 153 11.46 10.99 9.26
C LEU A 153 10.93 10.06 10.37
N GLU A 154 11.76 9.82 11.37
CA GLU A 154 11.49 8.92 12.51
C GLU A 154 10.64 9.59 13.62
N PHE A 155 10.29 10.87 13.50
CA PHE A 155 9.57 11.64 14.52
C PHE A 155 10.25 11.57 15.90
N ALA A 156 11.57 11.57 15.95
CA ALA A 156 12.36 11.46 17.17
C ALA A 156 12.56 12.81 17.87
N GLY A 157 12.62 13.90 17.08
CA GLY A 157 12.89 15.25 17.57
C GLY A 157 11.66 16.06 17.97
N ARG A 158 10.46 15.50 17.91
CA ARG A 158 9.19 16.23 18.14
C ARG A 158 8.12 15.39 18.83
N PRO A 159 7.12 16.01 19.49
CA PRO A 159 6.03 15.27 20.09
C PRO A 159 5.28 14.42 19.08
N PHE A 160 5.07 13.15 19.39
CA PHE A 160 4.32 12.22 18.54
C PHE A 160 2.82 12.55 18.58
N LYS A 161 2.26 12.82 17.41
CA LYS A 161 0.81 13.01 17.22
C LYS A 161 0.35 12.04 16.12
N ALA A 162 -0.38 11.01 16.50
CA ALA A 162 -0.77 9.90 15.61
C ALA A 162 -1.30 10.35 14.24
N MET A 163 -2.23 11.31 14.22
CA MET A 163 -2.81 11.80 12.96
C MET A 163 -1.80 12.59 12.10
N THR A 164 -0.88 13.33 12.72
CA THR A 164 0.20 14.03 12.01
C THR A 164 1.15 13.02 11.37
N VAL A 165 1.63 12.04 12.14
CA VAL A 165 2.54 10.98 11.66
C VAL A 165 1.89 10.18 10.54
N TYR A 166 0.63 9.77 10.74
CA TYR A 166 -0.13 9.09 9.70
C TYR A 166 -0.31 9.95 8.45
N GLY A 167 -0.71 11.22 8.58
CA GLY A 167 -0.86 12.15 7.46
C GLY A 167 0.46 12.33 6.69
N THR A 168 1.58 12.48 7.41
CA THR A 168 2.91 12.56 6.81
C THR A 168 3.28 11.26 6.08
N SER A 169 2.98 10.08 6.64
CA SER A 169 3.23 8.81 5.94
C SER A 169 2.42 8.70 4.63
N LYS A 170 1.21 9.30 4.59
CA LYS A 170 0.38 9.32 3.37
C LYS A 170 0.84 10.37 2.35
N LEU A 171 1.45 11.46 2.80
CA LEU A 171 2.19 12.38 1.96
C LEU A 171 3.40 11.68 1.33
N MET A 172 4.21 10.97 2.12
CA MET A 172 5.33 10.16 1.64
C MET A 172 4.91 9.17 0.55
N ASN A 173 3.75 8.53 0.67
CA ASN A 173 3.26 7.58 -0.33
C ASN A 173 2.93 8.25 -1.67
N ILE A 174 2.44 9.49 -1.67
CA ILE A 174 2.20 10.23 -2.93
C ILE A 174 3.53 10.67 -3.54
N LEU A 175 4.44 11.22 -2.74
CA LEU A 175 5.79 11.62 -3.19
C LEU A 175 6.55 10.42 -3.77
N PHE A 176 6.53 9.28 -3.06
CA PHE A 176 7.11 8.01 -3.53
C PHE A 176 6.52 7.59 -4.89
N THR A 177 5.21 7.65 -5.04
CA THR A 177 4.53 7.26 -6.30
C THR A 177 4.99 8.13 -7.47
N ARG A 178 5.08 9.44 -7.27
CA ARG A 178 5.53 10.39 -8.29
C ARG A 178 6.99 10.17 -8.67
N GLU A 179 7.86 10.00 -7.67
CA GLU A 179 9.27 9.78 -7.89
C GLU A 179 9.54 8.41 -8.54
N LEU A 180 8.80 7.38 -8.14
CA LEU A 180 8.87 6.06 -8.77
C LEU A 180 8.52 6.15 -10.26
N ALA A 181 7.42 6.81 -10.61
CA ALA A 181 7.02 7.02 -12.00
C ALA A 181 8.14 7.72 -12.81
N ARG A 182 8.76 8.75 -12.25
CA ARG A 182 9.87 9.48 -12.88
C ARG A 182 11.10 8.56 -13.10
N ARG A 183 11.44 7.74 -12.10
CA ARG A 183 12.61 6.84 -12.13
C ARG A 183 12.41 5.60 -12.98
N THR A 184 11.16 5.21 -13.21
CA THR A 184 10.83 4.03 -14.04
C THR A 184 10.33 4.41 -15.43
N ALA A 185 10.44 5.67 -15.82
CA ALA A 185 10.06 6.13 -17.15
C ALA A 185 10.75 5.30 -18.25
N GLY A 186 9.96 4.75 -19.18
CA GLY A 186 10.46 3.89 -20.26
C GLY A 186 10.70 2.42 -19.88
N SER A 187 10.56 2.03 -18.63
CA SER A 187 10.70 0.62 -18.18
C SER A 187 9.45 -0.24 -18.39
N GLY A 188 8.32 0.37 -18.71
CA GLY A 188 7.01 -0.28 -18.75
C GLY A 188 6.30 -0.32 -17.41
N ILE A 189 6.95 0.04 -16.31
CA ILE A 189 6.31 0.14 -15.00
C ILE A 189 5.51 1.46 -14.92
N THR A 190 4.29 1.39 -14.44
CA THR A 190 3.50 2.57 -14.05
C THR A 190 3.26 2.59 -12.54
N ALA A 191 3.29 3.77 -11.93
CA ALA A 191 3.06 3.96 -10.51
C ALA A 191 1.86 4.88 -10.27
N THR A 192 0.91 4.43 -9.46
CA THR A 192 -0.28 5.21 -9.08
C THR A 192 -0.54 5.12 -7.60
N CYS A 193 -1.17 6.13 -7.02
CA CYS A 193 -1.67 6.04 -5.66
C CYS A 193 -3.14 6.49 -5.57
N PHE A 194 -3.84 6.03 -4.54
CA PHE A 194 -5.26 6.32 -4.41
C PHE A 194 -5.70 6.58 -2.97
N HIS A 195 -6.78 7.35 -2.82
CA HIS A 195 -7.51 7.49 -1.57
C HIS A 195 -8.77 6.61 -1.59
N PRO A 196 -8.92 5.67 -0.63
CA PRO A 196 -10.06 4.74 -0.60
C PRO A 196 -11.37 5.36 -0.08
N GLY A 197 -11.35 6.62 0.37
CA GLY A 197 -12.39 7.20 1.20
C GLY A 197 -12.21 6.86 2.68
N VAL A 198 -13.10 7.36 3.54
CA VAL A 198 -13.13 6.98 4.95
C VAL A 198 -13.88 5.66 5.06
N VAL A 199 -13.13 4.57 5.26
CA VAL A 199 -13.67 3.21 5.24
C VAL A 199 -13.82 2.68 6.66
N ARG A 200 -14.94 2.01 6.93
CA ARG A 200 -15.15 1.27 8.17
C ARG A 200 -14.26 0.04 8.20
N THR A 201 -13.01 0.24 8.59
CA THR A 201 -12.02 -0.82 8.80
C THR A 201 -11.74 -0.98 10.29
N GLY A 202 -10.98 -2.01 10.67
CA GLY A 202 -10.46 -2.13 12.04
C GLY A 202 -9.39 -1.10 12.44
N PHE A 203 -9.28 -0.03 11.67
CA PHE A 203 -8.37 1.09 11.85
C PHE A 203 -8.69 1.79 13.18
N GLY A 204 -7.72 1.93 14.06
CA GLY A 204 -7.92 2.60 15.34
C GLY A 204 -8.70 1.81 16.42
N LYS A 205 -8.85 0.50 16.30
CA LYS A 205 -9.52 -0.30 17.35
C LYS A 205 -8.81 -0.27 18.71
N ASN A 206 -7.53 0.09 18.73
CA ASN A 206 -6.73 0.24 19.95
C ASN A 206 -6.72 1.68 20.47
N ASP A 207 -7.42 2.60 19.80
CA ASP A 207 -7.39 4.04 20.03
C ASP A 207 -8.53 4.47 20.94
N GLY A 208 -8.44 4.34 22.23
CA GLY A 208 -9.29 4.91 23.26
C GLY A 208 -10.82 4.92 23.05
N LEU A 209 -11.58 4.99 24.11
CA LEU A 209 -13.05 4.92 24.08
C LEU A 209 -13.70 6.04 23.25
N LEU A 210 -13.13 7.25 23.29
CA LEU A 210 -13.64 8.45 22.57
C LEU A 210 -13.49 8.30 21.05
N TYR A 211 -12.37 7.79 20.57
CA TYR A 211 -12.14 7.57 19.12
C TYR A 211 -13.08 6.46 18.59
N ARG A 212 -13.27 5.40 19.37
CA ARG A 212 -14.23 4.34 19.04
C ARG A 212 -15.67 4.85 19.00
N ALA A 213 -16.05 5.72 19.93
CA ALA A 213 -17.37 6.35 19.95
C ALA A 213 -17.58 7.27 18.73
N ALA A 214 -16.57 8.05 18.36
CA ALA A 214 -16.60 8.90 17.17
C ALA A 214 -16.73 8.09 15.87
N LEU A 215 -15.98 6.98 15.74
CA LEU A 215 -16.10 6.06 14.59
C LEU A 215 -17.46 5.36 14.55
N THR A 216 -18.04 5.02 15.71
CA THR A 216 -19.36 4.41 15.78
C THR A 216 -20.44 5.40 15.35
N ALA A 217 -20.36 6.65 15.81
CA ALA A 217 -21.28 7.73 15.43
C ALA A 217 -21.16 8.08 13.94
N ALA A 218 -19.95 8.05 13.38
CA ALA A 218 -19.69 8.23 11.94
C ALA A 218 -20.06 7.03 11.08
N GLY A 219 -20.40 5.88 11.70
CA GLY A 219 -20.63 4.59 11.04
C GLY A 219 -21.51 4.62 9.79
N PRO A 220 -22.65 5.34 9.77
CA PRO A 220 -23.51 5.46 8.59
C PRO A 220 -22.87 6.17 7.40
N PHE A 221 -21.86 7.00 7.65
CA PHE A 221 -21.14 7.78 6.63
C PHE A 221 -19.84 7.11 6.15
N LEU A 222 -19.43 6.03 6.81
CA LEU A 222 -18.23 5.30 6.44
C LEU A 222 -18.50 4.37 5.26
N ARG A 223 -17.56 4.33 4.32
CA ARG A 223 -17.63 3.41 3.19
C ARG A 223 -17.47 1.96 3.65
N SER A 224 -18.14 1.04 2.95
CA SER A 224 -17.85 -0.39 3.11
C SER A 224 -16.44 -0.71 2.60
N PRO A 225 -15.79 -1.79 3.10
CA PRO A 225 -14.53 -2.27 2.55
C PRO A 225 -14.56 -2.49 1.04
N ALA A 226 -15.64 -3.06 0.51
CA ALA A 226 -15.82 -3.29 -0.92
C ALA A 226 -15.82 -1.96 -1.72
N ARG A 227 -16.47 -0.91 -1.22
CA ARG A 227 -16.44 0.41 -1.86
C ARG A 227 -15.05 1.04 -1.77
N GLY A 228 -14.33 0.87 -0.66
CA GLY A 228 -12.95 1.34 -0.50
C GLY A 228 -11.96 0.64 -1.43
N ALA A 229 -12.22 -0.62 -1.77
CA ALA A 229 -11.40 -1.43 -2.66
C ALA A 229 -11.54 -1.09 -4.15
N ARG A 230 -12.62 -0.40 -4.56
CA ARG A 230 -12.93 -0.17 -5.98
C ARG A 230 -11.80 0.49 -6.75
N SER A 231 -11.23 1.59 -6.22
CA SER A 231 -10.13 2.30 -6.90
C SER A 231 -8.87 1.43 -6.99
N LEU A 232 -8.57 0.59 -5.99
CA LEU A 232 -7.45 -0.34 -6.05
C LEU A 232 -7.66 -1.36 -7.19
N VAL A 233 -8.82 -2.00 -7.21
CA VAL A 233 -9.16 -3.02 -8.23
C VAL A 233 -9.19 -2.40 -9.63
N TRP A 234 -9.73 -1.19 -9.77
CA TRP A 234 -9.75 -0.45 -11.03
C TRP A 234 -8.32 -0.13 -11.50
N LEU A 235 -7.45 0.41 -10.62
CA LEU A 235 -6.05 0.70 -10.95
C LEU A 235 -5.26 -0.58 -11.30
N ALA A 236 -5.58 -1.69 -10.63
CA ALA A 236 -4.91 -2.96 -10.87
C ALA A 236 -5.25 -3.59 -12.23
N LEU A 237 -6.54 -3.61 -12.62
CA LEU A 237 -7.00 -4.45 -13.72
C LEU A 237 -7.61 -3.69 -14.90
N ASP A 238 -8.15 -2.47 -14.68
CA ASP A 238 -8.91 -1.80 -15.74
C ASP A 238 -7.98 -1.25 -16.84
N PRO A 239 -8.28 -1.51 -18.11
CA PRO A 239 -7.52 -0.93 -19.23
C PRO A 239 -7.52 0.60 -19.24
N ALA A 240 -8.58 1.25 -18.77
CA ALA A 240 -8.65 2.71 -18.70
C ALA A 240 -7.64 3.32 -17.71
N ALA A 241 -7.14 2.52 -16.76
CA ALA A 241 -6.11 2.92 -15.83
C ALA A 241 -4.67 2.63 -16.33
N ALA A 242 -4.51 1.91 -17.44
CA ALA A 242 -3.20 1.41 -17.89
C ALA A 242 -2.18 2.53 -18.22
N GLY A 243 -2.66 3.69 -18.67
CA GLY A 243 -1.81 4.84 -19.01
C GLY A 243 -1.61 5.83 -17.85
N LEU A 244 -2.15 5.55 -16.66
CA LEU A 244 -1.98 6.43 -15.52
C LEU A 244 -0.62 6.18 -14.87
N ASP A 245 0.19 7.23 -14.78
CA ASP A 245 1.51 7.17 -14.17
C ASP A 245 1.77 8.44 -13.34
N GLY A 246 2.41 8.31 -12.18
CA GLY A 246 2.67 9.39 -11.24
C GLY A 246 1.41 10.05 -10.66
N THR A 247 0.24 9.43 -10.76
CA THR A 247 -1.05 10.08 -10.48
C THR A 247 -1.67 9.68 -9.14
N TYR A 248 -2.41 10.64 -8.55
CA TYR A 248 -3.25 10.44 -7.37
C TYR A 248 -4.72 10.32 -7.78
N VAL A 249 -5.40 9.27 -7.30
CA VAL A 249 -6.75 8.90 -7.71
C VAL A 249 -7.70 8.92 -6.51
N VAL A 250 -8.90 9.47 -6.72
CA VAL A 250 -10.02 9.41 -5.78
C VAL A 250 -11.29 9.04 -6.56
N ASP A 251 -11.98 7.99 -6.14
CA ASP A 251 -13.21 7.51 -6.79
C ASP A 251 -13.02 7.28 -8.30
N GLU A 252 -11.94 6.54 -8.67
CA GLU A 252 -11.61 6.16 -10.05
C GLU A 252 -11.39 7.37 -10.98
N ARG A 253 -11.02 8.53 -10.39
CA ARG A 253 -10.71 9.77 -11.13
C ARG A 253 -9.39 10.35 -10.65
N VAL A 254 -8.57 10.76 -11.58
CA VAL A 254 -7.36 11.52 -11.28
C VAL A 254 -7.74 12.81 -10.55
N ARG A 255 -7.04 13.10 -9.46
CA ARG A 255 -7.19 14.32 -8.66
C ARG A 255 -5.83 14.94 -8.41
N GLU A 256 -5.82 16.22 -8.27
CA GLU A 256 -4.62 16.95 -7.87
C GLU A 256 -4.41 16.80 -6.35
N PRO A 257 -3.23 16.30 -5.91
CA PRO A 257 -2.92 16.21 -4.48
C PRO A 257 -2.48 17.60 -3.94
N SER A 258 -2.17 17.67 -2.63
CA SER A 258 -1.70 18.93 -2.00
C SER A 258 -0.41 19.46 -2.67
N ALA A 259 -0.11 20.74 -2.45
CA ALA A 259 1.09 21.37 -2.99
C ALA A 259 2.37 20.63 -2.54
N ALA A 260 2.46 20.27 -1.24
CA ALA A 260 3.59 19.49 -0.71
C ALA A 260 3.75 18.12 -1.39
N ALA A 261 2.65 17.48 -1.79
CA ALA A 261 2.68 16.20 -2.49
C ALA A 261 3.08 16.32 -3.98
N ARG A 262 3.22 17.53 -4.49
CA ARG A 262 3.67 17.85 -5.85
C ARG A 262 5.07 18.44 -5.90
N ASP A 263 5.73 18.54 -4.77
CA ASP A 263 7.10 19.04 -4.66
C ASP A 263 8.09 17.95 -5.09
N ASP A 264 8.69 18.13 -6.25
CA ASP A 264 9.61 17.15 -6.84
C ASP A 264 10.96 17.13 -6.11
N VAL A 265 11.41 18.25 -5.52
CA VAL A 265 12.62 18.28 -4.69
C VAL A 265 12.40 17.49 -3.40
N LEU A 266 11.25 17.66 -2.79
CA LEU A 266 10.87 16.89 -1.60
C LEU A 266 10.73 15.40 -1.90
N ALA A 267 10.21 15.04 -3.08
CA ALA A 267 10.07 13.65 -3.52
C ALA A 267 11.45 12.98 -3.73
N GLU A 268 12.39 13.68 -4.38
CA GLU A 268 13.75 13.21 -4.59
C GLU A 268 14.49 13.03 -3.25
N GLY A 269 14.45 14.04 -2.37
CA GLY A 269 15.06 13.94 -1.04
C GLY A 269 14.48 12.82 -0.18
N LEU A 270 13.14 12.59 -0.23
CA LEU A 270 12.53 11.46 0.44
C LEU A 270 13.03 10.12 -0.13
N TRP A 271 13.17 10.02 -1.45
CA TRP A 271 13.70 8.82 -2.10
C TRP A 271 15.10 8.48 -1.60
N GLU A 272 16.03 9.45 -1.61
CA GLU A 272 17.40 9.26 -1.14
C GLU A 272 17.45 8.83 0.33
N ARG A 273 16.65 9.46 1.19
CA ARG A 273 16.56 9.08 2.61
C ARG A 273 16.00 7.66 2.77
N SER A 274 15.01 7.29 1.95
CA SER A 274 14.42 5.95 1.98
C SER A 274 15.42 4.88 1.51
N GLU A 275 16.21 5.16 0.48
CA GLU A 275 17.32 4.28 0.06
C GLU A 275 18.31 4.08 1.21
N ALA A 276 18.73 5.15 1.87
CA ALA A 276 19.67 5.07 2.99
C ALA A 276 19.10 4.25 4.18
N LEU A 277 17.82 4.45 4.53
CA LEU A 277 17.17 3.73 5.63
C LEU A 277 16.89 2.25 5.30
N THR A 278 16.79 1.91 4.02
CA THR A 278 16.50 0.53 3.59
C THR A 278 17.72 -0.21 3.03
N ALA A 279 18.89 0.41 2.93
CA ALA A 279 20.12 -0.22 2.41
C ALA A 279 20.82 -1.14 3.42
N ALA A 280 20.54 -0.97 4.72
CA ALA A 280 21.19 -1.71 5.80
C ALA A 280 20.79 -3.19 5.86
#